data_cc81ed3bfab70cf5190b73511932d753
#
_entry.id   cc81ed3bfab70cf5190b73511932d753
#
_cell.length_a   1.000
_cell.length_b   1.000
_cell.length_c   1.000
_cell.angle_alpha   90.00
_cell.angle_beta   90.00
_cell.angle_gamma   90.00
#
_symmetry.space_group_name_H-M   'P 1'
#
loop_
_entity.id
_entity.type
_entity.pdbx_description
1 polymer ?
#
loop_
_entity_poly.entity_id
_entity_poly.type
_entity_poly.pdbx_seq_one_letter_code
_entity_poly.pdbx_strand_id
1 'polypeptide(L)'
;MRRYFLLVVCLCLASLLRAQNKLELISPNGELKVSLNLSDKIYYSIDYNGDVLLKDNTLQLTLKNQVLGENPKLRRQKRTSVDEQLTPIVPLKYAKVNNRYNQLLLTFKDYSVEFRAFDDGVAYRFITSQKGDVEVMNEEFAINFPSDYLLHLQQP
;
A
#
# COMPACT_ATOMS: atom_id res chain seq x y z
N MET A 1 39.19 -28.98 -9.59
CA MET A 1 37.75 -29.29 -9.46
C MET A 1 37.12 -28.71 -8.20
N ARG A 2 37.68 -28.88 -7.00
CA ARG A 2 37.14 -28.39 -5.74
C ARG A 2 37.01 -26.84 -5.64
N ARG A 3 37.94 -26.08 -6.28
CA ARG A 3 37.90 -24.60 -6.33
C ARG A 3 36.77 -24.05 -7.21
N TYR A 4 36.45 -24.68 -8.32
CA TYR A 4 35.35 -24.27 -9.22
C TYR A 4 34.00 -24.64 -8.65
N PHE A 5 33.90 -25.72 -7.88
CA PHE A 5 32.66 -26.09 -7.18
C PHE A 5 32.29 -25.03 -6.12
N LEU A 6 33.24 -24.52 -5.34
CA LEU A 6 33.02 -23.44 -4.38
C LEU A 6 32.59 -22.13 -5.04
N LEU A 7 33.15 -21.79 -6.22
CA LEU A 7 32.76 -20.59 -6.98
C LEU A 7 31.34 -20.71 -7.51
N VAL A 8 30.90 -21.84 -8.00
CA VAL A 8 29.55 -22.10 -8.49
C VAL A 8 28.54 -22.03 -7.33
N VAL A 9 28.86 -22.62 -6.19
CA VAL A 9 28.00 -22.54 -4.97
C VAL A 9 27.88 -21.11 -4.47
N CYS A 10 28.95 -20.30 -4.46
CA CYS A 10 28.90 -18.88 -4.11
C CYS A 10 28.05 -18.07 -5.10
N LEU A 11 28.11 -18.34 -6.39
CA LEU A 11 27.34 -17.68 -7.43
C LEU A 11 25.83 -18.01 -7.29
N CYS A 12 25.49 -19.26 -6.97
CA CYS A 12 24.11 -19.68 -6.72
C CYS A 12 23.53 -19.06 -5.43
N LEU A 13 24.33 -18.89 -4.38
CA LEU A 13 23.92 -18.22 -3.15
C LEU A 13 23.69 -16.71 -3.34
N ALA A 14 24.46 -16.06 -4.21
CA ALA A 14 24.29 -14.63 -4.51
C ALA A 14 23.01 -14.34 -5.31
N SER A 15 22.49 -15.30 -6.07
CA SER A 15 21.21 -15.14 -6.81
C SER A 15 19.97 -15.25 -5.90
N LEU A 16 20.08 -15.87 -4.73
CA LEU A 16 19.01 -15.99 -3.76
C LEU A 16 18.76 -14.70 -2.94
N LEU A 17 19.70 -13.75 -2.94
CA LEU A 17 19.61 -12.50 -2.18
C LEU A 17 18.78 -11.40 -2.88
N ARG A 18 18.29 -11.63 -4.09
CA ARG A 18 17.34 -10.74 -4.79
C ARG A 18 15.87 -11.15 -4.61
N ALA A 19 15.51 -11.71 -3.49
CA ALA A 19 14.12 -11.69 -3.06
C ALA A 19 13.77 -10.24 -2.74
N GLN A 20 13.47 -9.44 -3.76
CA GLN A 20 12.80 -8.17 -3.62
C GLN A 20 11.57 -8.46 -2.78
N ASN A 21 11.54 -7.97 -1.53
CA ASN A 21 10.39 -8.12 -0.65
C ASN A 21 9.21 -7.41 -1.30
N LYS A 22 8.52 -8.12 -2.20
CA LYS A 22 7.33 -7.62 -2.87
C LYS A 22 6.28 -7.42 -1.80
N LEU A 23 5.99 -6.18 -1.50
CA LEU A 23 4.96 -5.83 -0.54
C LEU A 23 3.62 -5.96 -1.23
N GLU A 24 2.86 -7.00 -0.88
CA GLU A 24 1.53 -7.25 -1.43
C GLU A 24 0.50 -7.28 -0.30
N LEU A 25 -0.70 -6.80 -0.58
CA LEU A 25 -1.87 -6.91 0.29
C LEU A 25 -3.03 -7.42 -0.55
N ILE A 26 -3.70 -8.46 -0.07
CA ILE A 26 -4.79 -9.12 -0.78
C ILE A 26 -6.07 -8.93 0.04
N SER A 27 -7.21 -8.69 -0.62
CA SER A 27 -8.53 -8.62 0.00
C SER A 27 -8.93 -9.94 0.67
N PRO A 28 -9.88 -9.95 1.61
CA PRO A 28 -10.33 -11.18 2.25
C PRO A 28 -10.93 -12.22 1.31
N ASN A 29 -11.57 -11.81 0.21
CA ASN A 29 -12.08 -12.71 -0.83
C ASN A 29 -11.01 -13.15 -1.84
N GLY A 30 -9.81 -12.54 -1.82
CA GLY A 30 -8.69 -12.87 -2.70
C GLY A 30 -8.74 -12.25 -4.10
N GLU A 31 -9.76 -11.48 -4.44
CA GLU A 31 -9.97 -10.94 -5.78
C GLU A 31 -9.19 -9.66 -6.04
N LEU A 32 -8.99 -8.84 -4.99
CA LEU A 32 -8.31 -7.56 -5.08
C LEU A 32 -6.91 -7.67 -4.48
N LYS A 33 -5.89 -7.24 -5.24
CA LYS A 33 -4.49 -7.26 -4.83
C LYS A 33 -3.87 -5.88 -4.98
N VAL A 34 -3.26 -5.40 -3.92
CA VAL A 34 -2.41 -4.19 -3.90
C VAL A 34 -0.96 -4.62 -3.91
N SER A 35 -0.21 -4.19 -4.90
CA SER A 35 1.24 -4.38 -4.98
C SER A 35 1.94 -3.05 -4.70
N LEU A 36 2.93 -3.06 -3.80
CA LEU A 36 3.65 -1.87 -3.38
C LEU A 36 5.12 -1.97 -3.76
N ASN A 37 5.68 -0.87 -4.22
CA ASN A 37 7.12 -0.72 -4.49
C ASN A 37 7.63 0.54 -3.77
N LEU A 38 8.73 0.37 -3.03
CA LEU A 38 9.40 1.44 -2.30
C LEU A 38 10.75 1.73 -2.98
N SER A 39 10.80 2.83 -3.74
CA SER A 39 12.03 3.31 -4.39
C SER A 39 12.29 4.77 -4.01
N ASP A 40 12.28 5.69 -4.95
CA ASP A 40 12.33 7.14 -4.72
C ASP A 40 11.03 7.69 -4.13
N LYS A 41 9.91 7.02 -4.43
CA LYS A 41 8.58 7.28 -3.86
C LYS A 41 7.93 5.98 -3.37
N ILE A 42 6.76 6.10 -2.76
CA ILE A 42 5.87 4.96 -2.53
C ILE A 42 5.01 4.80 -3.77
N TYR A 43 5.22 3.69 -4.49
CA TYR A 43 4.39 3.31 -5.64
C TYR A 43 3.43 2.21 -5.24
N TYR A 44 2.21 2.24 -5.80
CA TYR A 44 1.25 1.17 -5.65
C TYR A 44 0.53 0.86 -6.96
N SER A 45 0.18 -0.39 -7.14
CA SER A 45 -0.66 -0.88 -8.24
C SER A 45 -1.79 -1.71 -7.66
N ILE A 46 -2.93 -1.73 -8.34
CA ILE A 46 -4.11 -2.50 -7.92
C ILE A 46 -4.51 -3.42 -9.07
N ASP A 47 -4.62 -4.71 -8.75
CA ASP A 47 -5.15 -5.75 -9.63
C ASP A 47 -6.51 -6.23 -9.08
N TYR A 48 -7.46 -6.53 -9.96
CA TYR A 48 -8.74 -7.16 -9.64
C TYR A 48 -8.95 -8.39 -10.52
N ASN A 49 -9.09 -9.56 -9.93
CA ASN A 49 -9.21 -10.85 -10.62
C ASN A 49 -8.09 -11.12 -11.65
N GLY A 50 -6.89 -10.57 -11.41
CA GLY A 50 -5.74 -10.69 -12.29
C GLY A 50 -5.62 -9.59 -13.36
N ASP A 51 -6.63 -8.76 -13.53
CA ASP A 51 -6.58 -7.60 -14.42
C ASP A 51 -6.04 -6.38 -13.68
N VAL A 52 -5.10 -5.67 -14.31
CA VAL A 52 -4.52 -4.45 -13.74
C VAL A 52 -5.52 -3.31 -13.87
N LEU A 53 -6.01 -2.80 -12.74
CA LEU A 53 -6.90 -1.63 -12.68
C LEU A 53 -6.12 -0.32 -12.60
N LEU A 54 -5.11 -0.27 -11.73
CA LEU A 54 -4.26 0.90 -11.52
C LEU A 54 -2.80 0.48 -11.55
N LYS A 55 -1.94 1.29 -12.17
CA LYS A 55 -0.55 0.96 -12.36
C LYS A 55 0.38 2.09 -11.94
N ASP A 56 1.36 1.76 -11.09
CA ASP A 56 2.45 2.66 -10.69
C ASP A 56 1.96 4.04 -10.19
N ASN A 57 0.89 4.05 -9.41
CA ASN A 57 0.42 5.26 -8.75
C ASN A 57 1.39 5.67 -7.64
N THR A 58 1.53 6.97 -7.42
CA THR A 58 2.42 7.51 -6.39
C THR A 58 1.65 8.06 -5.21
N LEU A 59 2.26 7.97 -4.03
CA LEU A 59 1.76 8.55 -2.78
C LEU A 59 2.83 9.44 -2.15
N GLN A 60 2.49 10.71 -1.98
CA GLN A 60 3.29 11.67 -1.21
C GLN A 60 2.38 12.62 -0.43
N LEU A 61 2.79 12.97 0.78
CA LEU A 61 2.16 14.00 1.58
C LEU A 61 3.20 15.04 1.95
N THR A 62 3.04 16.25 1.42
CA THR A 62 3.93 17.39 1.71
C THR A 62 3.41 18.14 2.92
N LEU A 63 4.18 18.10 3.99
CA LEU A 63 3.98 18.91 5.19
C LEU A 63 4.88 20.15 5.12
N LYS A 64 4.61 21.15 5.93
CA LYS A 64 5.41 22.38 5.97
C LYS A 64 6.92 22.13 6.11
N ASN A 65 7.31 21.12 6.86
CA ASN A 65 8.70 20.87 7.25
C ASN A 65 9.30 19.60 6.65
N GLN A 66 8.51 18.77 5.97
CA GLN A 66 8.97 17.50 5.40
C GLN A 66 8.03 16.94 4.35
N VAL A 67 8.55 16.04 3.52
CA VAL A 67 7.76 15.27 2.55
C VAL A 67 7.70 13.81 3.00
N LEU A 68 6.50 13.31 3.26
CA LEU A 68 6.28 11.90 3.58
C LEU A 68 6.09 11.12 2.27
N GLY A 69 6.70 9.95 2.17
CA GLY A 69 6.66 9.13 0.95
C GLY A 69 7.82 9.35 0.00
N GLU A 70 8.72 10.32 0.25
CA GLU A 70 9.94 10.54 -0.51
C GLU A 70 11.08 9.66 0.04
N ASN A 71 11.82 8.96 -0.87
CA ASN A 71 12.93 8.06 -0.53
C ASN A 71 12.61 7.17 0.70
N PRO A 72 11.49 6.42 0.70
CA PRO A 72 10.96 5.74 1.86
C PRO A 72 11.87 4.61 2.30
N LYS A 73 12.38 4.65 3.54
CA LYS A 73 13.18 3.59 4.15
C LYS A 73 12.32 2.80 5.13
N LEU A 74 11.83 1.66 4.69
CA LEU A 74 10.97 0.78 5.49
C LEU A 74 11.75 0.28 6.71
N ARG A 75 11.17 0.48 7.91
CA ARG A 75 11.70 -0.04 9.18
C ARG A 75 10.97 -1.29 9.64
N ARG A 76 9.65 -1.30 9.47
CA ARG A 76 8.79 -2.40 9.92
C ARG A 76 7.55 -2.50 9.05
N GLN A 77 7.08 -3.73 8.86
CA GLN A 77 5.75 -4.00 8.31
C GLN A 77 4.94 -4.84 9.29
N LYS A 78 3.63 -4.59 9.34
CA LYS A 78 2.68 -5.37 10.12
C LYS A 78 1.45 -5.66 9.28
N ARG A 79 1.02 -6.93 9.27
CA ARG A 79 -0.22 -7.37 8.64
C ARG A 79 -1.25 -7.69 9.71
N THR A 80 -2.51 -7.36 9.43
CA THR A 80 -3.63 -7.65 10.32
C THR A 80 -4.84 -7.93 9.45
N SER A 81 -5.68 -8.90 9.84
CA SER A 81 -6.99 -9.12 9.25
C SER A 81 -8.05 -8.71 10.25
N VAL A 82 -9.07 -8.02 9.79
CA VAL A 82 -10.22 -7.55 10.58
C VAL A 82 -11.48 -8.11 9.94
N ASP A 83 -12.34 -8.68 10.78
CA ASP A 83 -13.68 -9.15 10.41
C ASP A 83 -14.60 -8.87 11.59
N GLU A 84 -15.31 -7.75 11.52
CA GLU A 84 -16.18 -7.27 12.58
C GLU A 84 -17.46 -6.66 12.02
N GLN A 85 -18.48 -6.60 12.86
CA GLN A 85 -19.73 -5.94 12.52
C GLN A 85 -19.86 -4.63 13.28
N LEU A 86 -19.97 -3.52 12.56
CA LEU A 86 -20.12 -2.19 13.12
C LEU A 86 -21.60 -1.80 13.15
N THR A 87 -22.01 -1.12 14.24
CA THR A 87 -23.30 -0.45 14.33
C THR A 87 -23.05 1.05 14.22
N PRO A 88 -23.37 1.69 13.07
CA PRO A 88 -23.16 3.13 12.91
C PRO A 88 -23.98 3.92 13.93
N ILE A 89 -23.40 5.00 14.48
CA ILE A 89 -24.11 5.91 15.40
C ILE A 89 -25.33 6.52 14.70
N VAL A 90 -25.18 6.85 13.41
CA VAL A 90 -26.28 7.33 12.56
C VAL A 90 -26.48 6.29 11.44
N PRO A 91 -27.52 5.44 11.50
CA PRO A 91 -27.81 4.50 10.45
C PRO A 91 -28.38 5.22 9.23
N LEU A 92 -27.60 5.27 8.12
CA LEU A 92 -28.08 5.85 6.86
C LEU A 92 -28.87 4.82 6.02
N LYS A 93 -28.18 3.78 5.59
CA LYS A 93 -28.75 2.74 4.70
C LYS A 93 -28.88 1.38 5.39
N TYR A 94 -27.95 1.09 6.29
CA TYR A 94 -27.87 -0.19 6.99
C TYR A 94 -27.75 0.01 8.50
N ALA A 95 -28.48 -0.78 9.28
CA ALA A 95 -28.36 -0.78 10.75
C ALA A 95 -27.03 -1.40 11.22
N LYS A 96 -26.46 -2.28 10.39
CA LYS A 96 -25.18 -2.93 10.64
C LYS A 96 -24.36 -2.94 9.36
N VAL A 97 -23.05 -2.72 9.49
CA VAL A 97 -22.10 -2.72 8.39
C VAL A 97 -21.02 -3.75 8.67
N ASN A 98 -20.76 -4.64 7.72
CA ASN A 98 -19.64 -5.55 7.81
C ASN A 98 -18.36 -4.78 7.51
N ASN A 99 -17.43 -4.77 8.49
CA ASN A 99 -16.12 -4.14 8.36
C ASN A 99 -15.07 -5.26 8.27
N ARG A 100 -14.86 -5.74 7.05
CA ARG A 100 -13.97 -6.87 6.76
C ARG A 100 -12.89 -6.43 5.77
N TYR A 101 -11.64 -6.50 6.21
CA TYR A 101 -10.49 -6.11 5.40
C TYR A 101 -9.20 -6.77 5.87
N ASN A 102 -8.22 -6.83 4.99
CA ASN A 102 -6.83 -7.06 5.33
C ASN A 102 -6.08 -5.74 5.34
N GLN A 103 -5.16 -5.58 6.29
CA GLN A 103 -4.38 -4.37 6.51
C GLN A 103 -2.89 -4.63 6.41
N LEU A 104 -2.18 -3.70 5.79
CA LEU A 104 -0.73 -3.61 5.78
C LEU A 104 -0.29 -2.26 6.31
N LEU A 105 0.36 -2.24 7.47
CA LEU A 105 0.98 -1.06 8.05
C LEU A 105 2.47 -1.07 7.76
N LEU A 106 2.93 -0.05 7.04
CA LEU A 106 4.34 0.21 6.72
C LEU A 106 4.84 1.33 7.63
N THR A 107 5.84 1.03 8.46
CA THR A 107 6.41 2.02 9.40
C THR A 107 7.77 2.49 8.90
N PHE A 108 7.91 3.79 8.77
CA PHE A 108 9.13 4.52 8.43
C PHE A 108 9.68 5.25 9.67
N LYS A 109 10.60 6.18 9.50
CA LYS A 109 11.24 6.86 10.65
C LYS A 109 10.26 7.76 11.43
N ASP A 110 9.56 8.62 10.72
CA ASP A 110 8.77 9.70 11.32
C ASP A 110 7.28 9.61 10.95
N TYR A 111 6.88 8.55 10.21
CA TYR A 111 5.52 8.31 9.78
C TYR A 111 5.26 6.83 9.50
N SER A 112 4.01 6.50 9.30
CA SER A 112 3.59 5.20 8.77
C SER A 112 2.58 5.41 7.63
N VAL A 113 2.47 4.43 6.75
CA VAL A 113 1.39 4.35 5.76
C VAL A 113 0.63 3.06 6.00
N GLU A 114 -0.67 3.18 6.13
CA GLU A 114 -1.58 2.05 6.30
C GLU A 114 -2.37 1.87 5.01
N PHE A 115 -2.36 0.65 4.49
CA PHE A 115 -3.25 0.21 3.42
C PHE A 115 -4.27 -0.77 3.97
N ARG A 116 -5.51 -0.65 3.49
CA ARG A 116 -6.59 -1.61 3.74
C ARG A 116 -7.15 -2.08 2.41
N ALA A 117 -7.21 -3.39 2.23
CA ALA A 117 -7.88 -4.02 1.10
C ALA A 117 -9.19 -4.63 1.60
N PHE A 118 -10.29 -4.08 1.13
CA PHE A 118 -11.65 -4.60 1.28
C PHE A 118 -11.97 -5.50 0.07
N ASP A 119 -13.10 -6.19 0.12
CA ASP A 119 -13.53 -7.03 -1.01
C ASP A 119 -13.98 -6.19 -2.22
N ASP A 120 -14.33 -4.90 -2.00
CA ASP A 120 -14.85 -3.96 -2.99
C ASP A 120 -13.99 -2.70 -3.17
N GLY A 121 -12.84 -2.61 -2.52
CA GLY A 121 -12.00 -1.42 -2.65
C GLY A 121 -10.72 -1.42 -1.83
N VAL A 122 -9.93 -0.37 -2.06
CA VAL A 122 -8.68 -0.10 -1.34
C VAL A 122 -8.74 1.28 -0.72
N ALA A 123 -8.27 1.36 0.51
CA ALA A 123 -8.06 2.63 1.20
C ALA A 123 -6.62 2.72 1.71
N TYR A 124 -6.10 3.95 1.80
CA TYR A 124 -4.83 4.21 2.45
C TYR A 124 -4.92 5.45 3.33
N ARG A 125 -3.98 5.57 4.26
CA ARG A 125 -3.77 6.80 5.04
C ARG A 125 -2.31 6.96 5.47
N PHE A 126 -1.88 8.21 5.57
CA PHE A 126 -0.66 8.57 6.28
C PHE A 126 -0.93 8.72 7.78
N ILE A 127 0.01 8.27 8.60
CA ILE A 127 0.00 8.40 10.06
C ILE A 127 1.31 9.07 10.44
N THR A 128 1.27 10.32 10.86
CA THR A 128 2.46 11.04 11.33
C THR A 128 2.72 10.77 12.81
N SER A 129 3.99 10.76 13.20
CA SER A 129 4.43 10.70 14.60
C SER A 129 4.68 12.08 15.21
N GLN A 130 4.45 13.16 14.47
CA GLN A 130 4.59 14.53 14.96
C GLN A 130 3.55 14.84 16.05
N LYS A 131 3.98 15.61 17.05
CA LYS A 131 3.09 16.09 18.12
C LYS A 131 2.52 17.45 17.74
N GLY A 132 1.27 17.68 18.10
CA GLY A 132 0.54 18.94 17.84
C GLY A 132 -0.02 19.01 16.42
N ASP A 133 -0.39 20.21 16.03
CA ASP A 133 -0.98 20.49 14.72
C ASP A 133 0.04 20.30 13.60
N VAL A 134 -0.38 19.69 12.52
CA VAL A 134 0.42 19.43 11.34
C VAL A 134 -0.19 20.18 10.15
N GLU A 135 0.59 21.08 9.56
CA GLU A 135 0.16 21.84 8.38
C GLU A 135 0.48 21.02 7.12
N VAL A 136 -0.58 20.59 6.43
CA VAL A 136 -0.51 19.87 5.15
C VAL A 136 -0.51 20.90 4.02
N MET A 137 0.54 20.89 3.21
CA MET A 137 0.72 21.81 2.09
C MET A 137 0.19 21.23 0.78
N ASN A 138 0.38 19.92 0.57
CA ASN A 138 -0.05 19.23 -0.63
C ASN A 138 -0.12 17.72 -0.41
N GLU A 139 -1.04 17.05 -1.10
CA GLU A 139 -1.08 15.61 -1.25
C GLU A 139 -0.94 15.27 -2.74
N GLU A 140 0.06 14.45 -3.09
CA GLU A 140 0.18 13.89 -4.42
C GLU A 140 -0.68 12.62 -4.49
N PHE A 141 -1.75 12.71 -5.24
CA PHE A 141 -2.66 11.61 -5.52
C PHE A 141 -2.81 11.47 -7.03
N ALA A 142 -2.14 10.47 -7.60
CA ALA A 142 -2.23 10.15 -9.01
C ALA A 142 -3.01 8.85 -9.20
N ILE A 143 -3.90 8.82 -10.18
CA ILE A 143 -4.61 7.62 -10.62
C ILE A 143 -4.19 7.34 -12.06
N ASN A 144 -3.35 6.31 -12.24
CA ASN A 144 -2.84 5.90 -13.55
C ASN A 144 -3.57 4.63 -13.99
N PHE A 145 -4.37 4.75 -15.03
CA PHE A 145 -5.04 3.63 -15.66
C PHE A 145 -4.14 3.00 -16.72
N PRO A 146 -4.12 1.66 -16.89
CA PRO A 146 -3.30 0.99 -17.89
C PRO A 146 -3.79 1.22 -19.34
N SER A 147 -5.01 1.70 -19.52
CA SER A 147 -5.63 2.01 -20.82
C SER A 147 -6.70 3.10 -20.68
N ASP A 148 -7.28 3.53 -21.78
CA ASP A 148 -8.38 4.50 -21.78
C ASP A 148 -9.66 3.86 -21.25
N TYR A 149 -10.21 4.47 -20.19
CA TYR A 149 -11.48 4.06 -19.57
C TYR A 149 -12.47 5.21 -19.57
N LEU A 150 -13.74 4.89 -19.68
CA LEU A 150 -14.82 5.85 -19.46
C LEU A 150 -14.98 6.04 -17.94
N LEU A 151 -14.72 7.25 -17.45
CA LEU A 151 -14.87 7.60 -16.05
C LEU A 151 -16.17 8.38 -15.83
N HIS A 152 -16.91 7.97 -14.83
CA HIS A 152 -18.06 8.70 -14.32
C HIS A 152 -17.68 9.39 -13.02
N LEU A 153 -17.50 10.72 -13.07
CA LEU A 153 -17.18 11.55 -11.91
C LEU A 153 -18.44 12.27 -11.43
N GLN A 154 -18.75 12.11 -10.15
CA GLN A 154 -19.78 12.92 -9.50
C GLN A 154 -19.09 14.08 -8.77
N GLN A 155 -19.41 15.30 -9.18
CA GLN A 155 -19.00 16.49 -8.43
C GLN A 155 -19.96 16.66 -7.24
N PRO A 156 -19.45 17.02 -6.06
CA PRO A 156 -20.26 17.29 -4.87
C PRO A 156 -21.13 18.53 -5.01
#